data_bb07d732f256843dcf9aa90854774d62
#
_entry.id   bb07d732f256843dcf9aa90854774d62
#
_cell.length_a   1.000
_cell.length_b   1.000
_cell.length_c   1.000
_cell.angle_alpha   90.00
_cell.angle_beta   90.00
_cell.angle_gamma   90.00
#
_symmetry.space_group_name_H-M   'P 1'
#
loop_
_entity.id
_entity.type
_entity.pdbx_description
1 polymer ?
#
loop_
_entity_poly.entity_id
_entity_poly.type
_entity_poly.pdbx_seq_one_letter_code
_entity_poly.pdbx_strand_id
1 'polypeptide(L)'
;MEIYNGTGVLKSGTLRVTKSIGALVVTSSRKIGELTNEKISIHIERSNGDNDVIANNILLKAFIATSLFGEGKAIDTVGGLVAMCDIAEEGYEPLQENERIVITLTDLISTINYALNGIEMPFKAVAGINFSEKVMLAGEKVRKFDINAFDEAYIVGDFTKLRLTYDTDQGDRTCEYTKDEVRAIASEMGLIGAGALTQLADTLVNLVLAHEIEIHAENQVNIILRDVDKTEA
;
A
#
# COMPACT_ATOMS: atom_id res chain seq x y z
N MET A 1 -7.04 17.33 -9.78
CA MET A 1 -5.89 18.05 -10.39
C MET A 1 -5.00 17.01 -11.07
N GLU A 2 -4.67 17.17 -12.36
CA GLU A 2 -3.71 16.27 -13.03
C GLU A 2 -2.29 16.53 -12.50
N ILE A 3 -1.61 15.45 -12.09
CA ILE A 3 -0.23 15.48 -11.61
C ILE A 3 0.70 14.88 -12.66
N TYR A 4 0.27 13.80 -13.30
CA TYR A 4 1.04 13.06 -14.30
C TYR A 4 0.12 12.37 -15.28
N ASN A 5 0.53 12.33 -16.54
CA ASN A 5 -0.09 11.50 -17.56
C ASN A 5 0.99 11.19 -18.60
N GLY A 6 1.37 9.92 -18.73
CA GLY A 6 2.49 9.56 -19.59
C GLY A 6 2.47 8.13 -20.09
N THR A 7 3.01 7.99 -21.28
CA THR A 7 3.33 6.74 -21.96
C THR A 7 4.74 6.86 -22.53
N GLY A 8 5.44 5.76 -22.72
CA GLY A 8 6.75 5.77 -23.38
C GLY A 8 7.94 5.98 -22.44
N VAL A 9 7.72 6.01 -21.12
CA VAL A 9 8.77 6.24 -20.12
C VAL A 9 8.86 5.09 -19.14
N LEU A 10 10.05 4.89 -18.56
CA LEU A 10 10.30 3.92 -17.48
C LEU A 10 10.22 4.57 -16.09
N LYS A 11 10.20 5.91 -16.04
CA LYS A 11 10.11 6.70 -14.81
C LYS A 11 9.40 8.02 -15.09
N SER A 12 8.50 8.43 -14.19
CA SER A 12 7.75 9.68 -14.33
C SER A 12 8.58 10.97 -14.20
N GLY A 13 9.81 10.86 -13.71
CA GLY A 13 10.52 12.01 -13.15
C GLY A 13 9.98 12.38 -11.76
N THR A 14 10.46 13.49 -11.23
CA THR A 14 10.03 14.00 -9.92
C THR A 14 8.84 14.95 -10.10
N LEU A 15 7.68 14.52 -9.62
CA LEU A 15 6.43 15.27 -9.68
C LEU A 15 6.25 16.04 -8.36
N ARG A 16 6.01 17.35 -8.44
CA ARG A 16 5.89 18.23 -7.27
C ARG A 16 4.50 18.83 -7.21
N VAL A 17 3.81 18.58 -6.11
CA VAL A 17 2.45 19.05 -5.83
C VAL A 17 2.51 20.03 -4.67
N THR A 18 2.12 21.27 -4.92
CA THR A 18 2.11 22.38 -3.92
C THR A 18 0.74 22.58 -3.30
N LYS A 19 -0.26 21.84 -3.75
CA LYS A 19 -1.60 21.84 -3.17
C LYS A 19 -1.77 20.70 -2.17
N SER A 20 -2.47 20.96 -1.10
CA SER A 20 -2.88 19.94 -0.14
C SER A 20 -3.89 18.99 -0.80
N ILE A 21 -3.54 17.72 -0.88
CA ILE A 21 -4.40 16.64 -1.38
C ILE A 21 -4.50 15.54 -0.34
N GLY A 22 -5.59 14.78 -0.35
CA GLY A 22 -5.81 13.65 0.56
C GLY A 22 -5.71 12.30 -0.12
N ALA A 23 -5.90 12.27 -1.43
CA ALA A 23 -5.87 11.05 -2.19
C ALA A 23 -5.26 11.22 -3.58
N LEU A 24 -4.82 10.11 -4.16
CA LEU A 24 -4.37 9.97 -5.54
C LEU A 24 -5.33 9.08 -6.31
N VAL A 25 -5.84 9.54 -7.44
CA VAL A 25 -6.46 8.64 -8.41
C VAL A 25 -5.36 8.12 -9.32
N VAL A 26 -5.12 6.82 -9.22
CA VAL A 26 -4.18 6.09 -10.06
C VAL A 26 -4.94 5.48 -11.23
N THR A 27 -4.50 5.75 -12.44
CA THR A 27 -5.07 5.17 -13.66
C THR A 27 -4.00 4.48 -14.46
N SER A 28 -4.29 3.31 -14.98
CA SER A 28 -3.41 2.58 -15.90
C SER A 28 -4.22 1.89 -16.99
N SER A 29 -3.65 1.72 -18.18
CA SER A 29 -4.22 0.87 -19.22
C SER A 29 -4.05 -0.63 -18.93
N ARG A 30 -3.44 -1.00 -17.82
CA ARG A 30 -3.36 -2.38 -17.28
C ARG A 30 -4.31 -2.55 -16.11
N LYS A 31 -4.74 -3.79 -15.90
CA LYS A 31 -5.46 -4.20 -14.70
C LYS A 31 -4.52 -4.34 -13.51
N ILE A 32 -5.04 -4.31 -12.29
CA ILE A 32 -4.21 -4.42 -11.08
C ILE A 32 -3.40 -5.73 -11.04
N GLY A 33 -3.99 -6.85 -11.46
CA GLY A 33 -3.30 -8.14 -11.49
C GLY A 33 -2.17 -8.24 -12.52
N GLU A 34 -2.11 -7.30 -13.46
CA GLU A 34 -1.07 -7.22 -14.49
C GLU A 34 0.10 -6.30 -14.08
N LEU A 35 -0.05 -5.51 -13.02
CA LEU A 35 1.04 -4.74 -12.44
C LEU A 35 2.03 -5.69 -11.76
N THR A 36 3.30 -5.59 -12.08
CA THR A 36 4.34 -6.52 -11.61
C THR A 36 5.41 -5.84 -10.76
N ASN A 37 6.14 -4.92 -11.36
CA ASN A 37 7.32 -4.30 -10.75
C ASN A 37 7.19 -2.78 -10.61
N GLU A 38 6.11 -2.21 -11.15
CA GLU A 38 5.86 -0.78 -11.06
C GLU A 38 5.84 -0.33 -9.59
N LYS A 39 6.52 0.77 -9.31
CA LYS A 39 6.70 1.27 -7.94
C LYS A 39 6.32 2.73 -7.82
N ILE A 40 5.95 3.12 -6.60
CA ILE A 40 5.63 4.49 -6.23
C ILE A 40 6.47 4.91 -5.01
N SER A 41 6.92 6.15 -5.03
CA SER A 41 7.48 6.84 -3.87
C SER A 41 6.70 8.14 -3.65
N ILE A 42 6.36 8.41 -2.39
CA ILE A 42 5.64 9.61 -1.98
C ILE A 42 6.30 10.12 -0.70
N HIS A 43 6.68 11.39 -0.67
CA HIS A 43 7.13 12.05 0.54
C HIS A 43 6.72 13.52 0.51
N ILE A 44 6.75 14.16 1.68
CA ILE A 44 6.50 15.59 1.82
C ILE A 44 7.83 16.26 2.12
N GLU A 45 8.26 17.17 1.25
CA GLU A 45 9.37 18.05 1.55
C GLU A 45 8.84 19.17 2.48
N ARG A 46 9.28 19.17 3.73
CA ARG A 46 8.89 20.15 4.74
C ARG A 46 9.75 21.43 4.68
N SER A 47 9.21 22.53 5.17
CA SER A 47 9.87 23.84 5.15
C SER A 47 11.15 23.89 5.99
N ASN A 48 11.31 23.01 6.98
CA ASN A 48 12.52 22.86 7.80
C ASN A 48 13.65 22.04 7.14
N GLY A 49 13.40 21.50 5.94
CA GLY A 49 14.33 20.64 5.20
C GLY A 49 14.19 19.15 5.47
N ASP A 50 13.31 18.73 6.36
CA ASP A 50 12.99 17.32 6.60
C ASP A 50 12.08 16.76 5.50
N ASN A 51 12.02 15.43 5.41
CA ASN A 51 11.11 14.73 4.53
C ASN A 51 10.25 13.76 5.35
N ASP A 52 8.93 13.96 5.30
CA ASP A 52 8.00 12.97 5.84
C ASP A 52 7.70 11.94 4.76
N VAL A 53 8.11 10.72 4.98
CA VAL A 53 7.99 9.65 3.99
C VAL A 53 6.66 8.93 4.17
N ILE A 54 5.79 9.02 3.16
CA ILE A 54 4.53 8.26 3.09
C ILE A 54 4.79 6.87 2.50
N ALA A 55 5.49 6.82 1.38
CA ALA A 55 5.84 5.57 0.69
C ALA A 55 7.22 5.69 0.05
N ASN A 56 8.08 4.69 0.23
CA ASN A 56 9.41 4.68 -0.34
C ASN A 56 9.61 3.46 -1.24
N ASN A 57 9.47 3.69 -2.56
CA ASN A 57 9.75 2.69 -3.59
C ASN A 57 8.98 1.37 -3.42
N ILE A 58 7.72 1.45 -2.96
CA ILE A 58 6.85 0.29 -2.78
C ILE A 58 6.18 -0.11 -4.09
N LEU A 59 5.73 -1.36 -4.19
CA LEU A 59 4.99 -1.84 -5.35
C LEU A 59 3.69 -1.05 -5.53
N LEU A 60 3.45 -0.53 -6.73
CA LEU A 60 2.25 0.24 -7.07
C LEU A 60 0.98 -0.58 -6.83
N LYS A 61 0.99 -1.88 -7.18
CA LYS A 61 -0.14 -2.77 -6.90
C LYS A 61 -0.44 -2.93 -5.41
N ALA A 62 0.59 -2.95 -4.56
CA ALA A 62 0.43 -3.05 -3.12
C ALA A 62 -0.14 -1.75 -2.53
N PHE A 63 0.37 -0.60 -2.96
CA PHE A 63 -0.17 0.72 -2.61
C PHE A 63 -1.66 0.82 -2.94
N ILE A 64 -2.07 0.37 -4.13
CA ILE A 64 -3.47 0.38 -4.55
C ILE A 64 -4.29 -0.63 -3.73
N ALA A 65 -3.81 -1.86 -3.56
CA ALA A 65 -4.57 -2.92 -2.90
C ALA A 65 -4.81 -2.62 -1.42
N THR A 66 -3.82 -2.11 -0.71
CA THR A 66 -3.95 -1.73 0.71
C THR A 66 -4.81 -0.49 0.90
N SER A 67 -4.77 0.47 -0.03
CA SER A 67 -5.64 1.65 0.02
C SER A 67 -7.13 1.33 -0.19
N LEU A 68 -7.43 0.16 -0.76
CA LEU A 68 -8.81 -0.30 -1.00
C LEU A 68 -9.26 -1.36 0.01
N PHE A 69 -8.51 -1.53 1.07
CA PHE A 69 -8.75 -2.51 2.11
C PHE A 69 -10.14 -2.29 2.75
N GLY A 70 -10.95 -3.33 2.80
CA GLY A 70 -12.32 -3.27 3.34
C GLY A 70 -13.38 -2.64 2.45
N GLU A 71 -13.01 -1.97 1.35
CA GLU A 71 -13.97 -1.25 0.51
C GLU A 71 -14.72 -2.14 -0.49
N GLY A 72 -14.19 -3.29 -0.83
CA GLY A 72 -14.83 -4.26 -1.73
C GLY A 72 -15.13 -3.76 -3.14
N LYS A 73 -14.58 -2.63 -3.55
CA LYS A 73 -14.85 -1.97 -4.83
C LYS A 73 -14.08 -2.61 -5.97
N ALA A 74 -14.75 -2.79 -7.11
CA ALA A 74 -14.08 -3.15 -8.35
C ALA A 74 -13.35 -1.92 -8.89
N ILE A 75 -12.05 -2.07 -9.13
CA ILE A 75 -11.18 -1.00 -9.65
C ILE A 75 -10.76 -1.24 -11.11
N ASP A 76 -10.81 -2.49 -11.57
CA ASP A 76 -10.55 -2.80 -12.96
C ASP A 76 -11.75 -2.42 -13.84
N THR A 77 -11.44 -1.78 -14.94
CA THR A 77 -12.40 -1.38 -15.98
C THR A 77 -12.11 -2.14 -17.28
N VAL A 78 -12.94 -1.96 -18.28
CA VAL A 78 -12.70 -2.51 -19.62
C VAL A 78 -11.38 -1.97 -20.22
N GLY A 79 -11.01 -0.72 -19.87
CA GLY A 79 -9.82 -0.05 -20.40
C GLY A 79 -8.60 -0.13 -19.50
N GLY A 80 -8.66 -0.86 -18.39
CA GLY A 80 -7.55 -0.98 -17.44
C GLY A 80 -7.98 -0.75 -15.98
N LEU A 81 -7.21 0.00 -15.22
CA LEU A 81 -7.34 0.27 -13.79
C LEU A 81 -7.71 1.73 -13.54
N VAL A 82 -8.64 1.97 -12.61
CA VAL A 82 -8.89 3.28 -12.00
C VAL A 82 -9.09 3.07 -10.50
N ALA A 83 -8.20 3.59 -9.67
CA ALA A 83 -8.25 3.45 -8.22
C ALA A 83 -8.02 4.78 -7.53
N MET A 84 -8.80 5.08 -6.49
CA MET A 84 -8.53 6.18 -5.57
C MET A 84 -7.77 5.61 -4.36
N CYS A 85 -6.60 6.15 -4.08
CA CYS A 85 -5.70 5.70 -3.03
C CYS A 85 -5.45 6.86 -2.07
N ASP A 86 -5.80 6.67 -0.81
CA ASP A 86 -5.61 7.69 0.21
C ASP A 86 -4.12 7.81 0.57
N ILE A 87 -3.67 9.05 0.76
CA ILE A 87 -2.34 9.41 1.29
C ILE A 87 -2.44 10.05 2.67
N ALA A 88 -3.67 10.37 3.09
CA ALA A 88 -4.01 10.85 4.40
C ALA A 88 -5.43 10.39 4.74
N GLU A 89 -5.72 10.08 6.01
CA GLU A 89 -7.00 9.51 6.43
C GLU A 89 -8.06 10.58 6.58
N GLU A 90 -9.22 10.34 5.91
CA GLU A 90 -10.42 11.17 5.97
C GLU A 90 -10.24 12.67 5.64
N GLY A 91 -9.16 13.04 4.95
CA GLY A 91 -8.93 14.43 4.65
C GLY A 91 -7.73 14.68 3.75
N TYR A 92 -7.21 15.91 3.80
CA TYR A 92 -6.00 16.28 3.06
C TYR A 92 -4.80 16.40 3.98
N GLU A 93 -3.62 16.05 3.46
CA GLU A 93 -2.35 16.32 4.15
C GLU A 93 -2.04 17.82 4.10
N PRO A 94 -1.92 18.50 5.27
CA PRO A 94 -1.70 19.94 5.30
C PRO A 94 -0.28 20.29 4.87
N LEU A 95 -0.17 21.17 3.89
CA LEU A 95 1.10 21.77 3.46
C LEU A 95 1.18 23.21 3.95
N GLN A 96 2.31 23.57 4.53
CA GLN A 96 2.66 24.95 4.86
C GLN A 96 3.26 25.66 3.62
N GLU A 97 3.53 26.94 3.75
CA GLU A 97 4.23 27.69 2.70
C GLU A 97 5.61 27.06 2.42
N ASN A 98 5.91 26.85 1.14
CA ASN A 98 7.11 26.17 0.62
C ASN A 98 7.19 24.66 0.86
N GLU A 99 6.17 24.03 1.42
CA GLU A 99 6.07 22.58 1.48
C GLU A 99 5.44 22.01 0.22
N ARG A 100 5.74 20.75 -0.08
CA ARG A 100 5.20 20.08 -1.25
C ARG A 100 5.21 18.56 -1.10
N ILE A 101 4.21 17.94 -1.68
CA ILE A 101 4.21 16.48 -1.87
C ILE A 101 5.02 16.17 -3.11
N VAL A 102 5.97 15.26 -2.98
CA VAL A 102 6.83 14.79 -4.06
C VAL A 102 6.48 13.35 -4.38
N ILE A 103 6.17 13.07 -5.64
CA ILE A 103 5.76 11.76 -6.11
C ILE A 103 6.69 11.31 -7.23
N THR A 104 7.05 10.04 -7.23
CA THR A 104 7.82 9.43 -8.31
C THR A 104 7.27 8.04 -8.62
N LEU A 105 7.02 7.74 -9.88
CA LEU A 105 6.76 6.40 -10.38
C LEU A 105 8.02 5.86 -11.04
N THR A 106 8.39 4.61 -10.76
CA THR A 106 9.56 3.91 -11.32
C THR A 106 9.18 2.52 -11.81
N ASP A 107 10.09 1.91 -12.55
CA ASP A 107 9.94 0.57 -13.13
C ASP A 107 8.67 0.44 -14.00
N LEU A 108 8.27 1.55 -14.63
CA LEU A 108 7.12 1.61 -15.53
C LEU A 108 7.38 0.86 -16.81
N ILE A 109 6.33 0.36 -17.43
CA ILE A 109 6.40 -0.29 -18.74
C ILE A 109 6.12 0.77 -19.82
N SER A 110 7.08 0.97 -20.72
CA SER A 110 7.04 2.05 -21.73
C SER A 110 5.86 1.99 -22.69
N THR A 111 5.22 0.84 -22.86
CA THR A 111 4.04 0.68 -23.74
C THR A 111 2.71 0.94 -23.03
N ILE A 112 2.76 1.19 -21.72
CA ILE A 112 1.59 1.36 -20.88
C ILE A 112 1.40 2.84 -20.53
N ASN A 113 0.16 3.29 -20.55
CA ASN A 113 -0.20 4.60 -20.02
C ASN A 113 -0.42 4.52 -18.49
N TYR A 114 0.16 5.47 -17.77
CA TYR A 114 -0.07 5.70 -16.36
C TYR A 114 -0.45 7.15 -16.13
N ALA A 115 -1.47 7.39 -15.31
CA ALA A 115 -1.83 8.74 -14.90
C ALA A 115 -2.07 8.81 -13.39
N LEU A 116 -1.73 9.97 -12.82
CA LEU A 116 -1.99 10.34 -11.43
C LEU A 116 -2.76 11.65 -11.39
N ASN A 117 -3.85 11.65 -10.63
CA ASN A 117 -4.63 12.84 -10.34
C ASN A 117 -4.73 13.03 -8.82
N GLY A 118 -4.41 14.21 -8.32
CA GLY A 118 -4.59 14.56 -6.92
C GLY A 118 -6.03 14.98 -6.64
N ILE A 119 -6.56 14.51 -5.53
CA ILE A 119 -7.89 14.87 -5.01
C ILE A 119 -7.73 15.80 -3.83
N GLU A 120 -8.26 17.00 -3.98
CA GLU A 120 -8.37 17.98 -2.89
C GLU A 120 -9.55 17.55 -2.01
N MET A 121 -9.33 17.38 -0.71
CA MET A 121 -10.37 17.05 0.26
C MET A 121 -10.80 18.31 1.00
N PRO A 122 -12.05 18.39 1.53
CA PRO A 122 -12.55 19.59 2.18
C PRO A 122 -12.02 19.79 3.61
N PHE A 123 -11.53 18.74 4.27
CA PHE A 123 -11.13 18.75 5.66
C PHE A 123 -9.66 18.34 5.80
N LYS A 124 -9.01 18.80 6.88
CA LYS A 124 -7.69 18.33 7.27
C LYS A 124 -7.81 16.86 7.70
N ALA A 125 -6.84 16.04 7.32
CA ALA A 125 -6.78 14.64 7.72
C ALA A 125 -6.72 14.45 9.24
N VAL A 126 -7.30 13.37 9.71
CA VAL A 126 -7.26 12.96 11.12
C VAL A 126 -5.99 12.19 11.44
N ALA A 127 -5.38 11.57 10.43
CA ALA A 127 -4.14 10.80 10.57
C ALA A 127 -3.33 10.80 9.27
N GLY A 128 -2.03 10.59 9.39
CA GLY A 128 -1.13 10.29 8.27
C GLY A 128 -1.23 8.81 7.88
N ILE A 129 -0.82 8.49 6.67
CA ILE A 129 -0.69 7.12 6.18
C ILE A 129 0.77 6.88 5.83
N ASN A 130 1.33 5.77 6.30
CA ASN A 130 2.71 5.40 6.05
C ASN A 130 2.81 3.97 5.52
N PHE A 131 3.75 3.75 4.62
CA PHE A 131 4.05 2.44 4.07
C PHE A 131 5.49 2.04 4.37
N SER A 132 5.70 0.78 4.76
CA SER A 132 7.03 0.20 4.96
C SER A 132 7.14 -1.13 4.23
N GLU A 133 8.32 -1.45 3.71
CA GLU A 133 8.60 -2.75 3.11
C GLU A 133 9.53 -3.55 4.00
N LYS A 134 9.18 -4.81 4.22
CA LYS A 134 10.02 -5.85 4.83
C LYS A 134 10.25 -6.95 3.81
N VAL A 135 11.45 -7.52 3.81
CA VAL A 135 11.83 -8.56 2.85
C VAL A 135 12.38 -9.76 3.58
N MET A 136 11.79 -10.93 3.31
CA MET A 136 12.38 -12.22 3.61
C MET A 136 13.16 -12.70 2.38
N LEU A 137 14.46 -12.92 2.51
CA LEU A 137 15.31 -13.30 1.38
C LEU A 137 15.13 -14.78 1.01
N ALA A 138 15.37 -15.10 -0.24
CA ALA A 138 15.41 -16.49 -0.70
C ALA A 138 16.47 -17.28 0.11
N GLY A 139 16.05 -18.45 0.64
CA GLY A 139 16.88 -19.29 1.51
C GLY A 139 16.70 -19.06 3.01
N GLU A 140 16.08 -17.97 3.42
CA GLU A 140 15.61 -17.79 4.79
C GLU A 140 14.29 -18.55 4.96
N LYS A 141 14.33 -19.77 5.46
CA LYS A 141 13.12 -20.60 5.57
C LYS A 141 12.05 -20.02 6.49
N VAL A 142 12.44 -19.21 7.45
CA VAL A 142 11.56 -18.59 8.45
C VAL A 142 12.11 -17.22 8.80
N ARG A 143 11.23 -16.23 8.83
CA ARG A 143 11.58 -14.87 9.30
C ARG A 143 10.45 -14.24 10.09
N LYS A 144 10.84 -13.55 11.17
CA LYS A 144 9.95 -12.78 12.02
C LYS A 144 10.14 -11.29 11.79
N PHE A 145 9.05 -10.54 11.88
CA PHE A 145 9.05 -9.09 11.81
C PHE A 145 8.15 -8.52 12.90
N ASP A 146 8.63 -7.48 13.55
CA ASP A 146 7.83 -6.64 14.42
C ASP A 146 6.88 -5.79 13.56
N ILE A 147 5.61 -5.78 13.92
CA ILE A 147 4.54 -5.11 13.19
C ILE A 147 3.63 -4.27 14.10
N ASN A 148 4.08 -3.95 15.30
CA ASN A 148 3.28 -3.25 16.33
C ASN A 148 2.58 -1.96 15.87
N ALA A 149 3.10 -1.29 14.84
CA ALA A 149 2.58 -0.01 14.36
C ALA A 149 1.74 -0.14 13.08
N PHE A 150 1.49 -1.38 12.59
CA PHE A 150 0.87 -1.56 11.28
C PHE A 150 -0.52 -2.19 11.38
N ASP A 151 -1.45 -1.68 10.56
CA ASP A 151 -2.82 -2.17 10.49
C ASP A 151 -3.01 -3.27 9.45
N GLU A 152 -2.20 -3.23 8.37
CA GLU A 152 -2.40 -4.06 7.19
C GLU A 152 -1.09 -4.50 6.57
N ALA A 153 -1.10 -5.69 5.99
CA ALA A 153 0.00 -6.20 5.17
C ALA A 153 -0.47 -6.68 3.80
N TYR A 154 0.31 -6.37 2.79
CA TYR A 154 0.21 -6.97 1.46
C TYR A 154 1.44 -7.84 1.22
N ILE A 155 1.22 -9.16 1.12
CA ILE A 155 2.29 -10.14 0.99
C ILE A 155 2.42 -10.56 -0.47
N VAL A 156 3.57 -10.28 -1.05
CA VAL A 156 3.95 -10.64 -2.42
C VAL A 156 4.88 -11.84 -2.37
N GLY A 157 4.47 -12.89 -3.03
CA GLY A 157 5.20 -14.15 -3.07
C GLY A 157 4.42 -15.30 -2.46
N ASP A 158 5.06 -16.46 -2.44
CA ASP A 158 4.44 -17.68 -1.96
C ASP A 158 5.00 -18.08 -0.60
N PHE A 159 4.11 -18.37 0.35
CA PHE A 159 4.47 -18.83 1.68
C PHE A 159 3.67 -20.08 2.03
N THR A 160 4.26 -20.95 2.82
CA THR A 160 3.65 -22.20 3.28
C THR A 160 2.86 -21.99 4.56
N LYS A 161 3.28 -21.02 5.38
CA LYS A 161 2.73 -20.77 6.70
C LYS A 161 2.94 -19.30 7.09
N LEU A 162 1.92 -18.74 7.73
CA LEU A 162 1.93 -17.44 8.38
C LEU A 162 1.56 -17.61 9.83
N ARG A 163 2.32 -17.00 10.74
CA ARG A 163 1.95 -16.89 12.16
C ARG A 163 1.79 -15.44 12.54
N LEU A 164 0.68 -15.13 13.20
CA LEU A 164 0.43 -13.84 13.81
C LEU A 164 0.42 -14.00 15.33
N THR A 165 1.21 -13.20 16.02
CA THR A 165 1.23 -13.17 17.49
C THR A 165 0.51 -11.91 17.95
N TYR A 166 -0.47 -12.12 18.81
CA TYR A 166 -1.35 -11.09 19.37
C TYR A 166 -1.06 -10.91 20.85
N ASP A 167 -1.03 -9.67 21.30
CA ASP A 167 -1.04 -9.35 22.73
C ASP A 167 -2.46 -9.50 23.26
N THR A 168 -2.61 -10.29 24.32
CA THR A 168 -3.91 -10.55 24.95
C THR A 168 -3.80 -10.41 26.46
N ASP A 169 -4.94 -10.22 27.14
CA ASP A 169 -5.01 -10.14 28.61
C ASP A 169 -4.41 -11.36 29.33
N GLN A 170 -4.22 -12.48 28.62
CA GLN A 170 -3.64 -13.71 29.14
C GLN A 170 -2.19 -13.94 28.69
N GLY A 171 -1.57 -12.95 28.08
CA GLY A 171 -0.26 -13.01 27.43
C GLY A 171 -0.35 -13.27 25.93
N ASP A 172 0.80 -13.44 25.30
CA ASP A 172 0.90 -13.60 23.84
C ASP A 172 0.19 -14.87 23.36
N ARG A 173 -0.60 -14.69 22.32
CA ARG A 173 -1.27 -15.79 21.61
C ARG A 173 -0.85 -15.81 20.15
N THR A 174 -0.24 -16.90 19.71
CA THR A 174 0.13 -17.12 18.32
C THR A 174 -0.92 -17.96 17.60
N CYS A 175 -1.41 -17.45 16.48
CA CYS A 175 -2.28 -18.16 15.55
C CYS A 175 -1.52 -18.47 14.27
N GLU A 176 -1.70 -19.68 13.75
CA GLU A 176 -1.00 -20.18 12.57
C GLU A 176 -2.01 -20.39 11.44
N TYR A 177 -1.65 -19.93 10.24
CA TYR A 177 -2.49 -19.98 9.06
C TYR A 177 -1.70 -20.45 7.84
N THR A 178 -2.36 -21.22 6.98
CA THR A 178 -1.94 -21.45 5.61
C THR A 178 -2.30 -20.25 4.73
N LYS A 179 -1.71 -20.14 3.54
CA LYS A 179 -2.04 -19.09 2.58
C LYS A 179 -3.53 -19.09 2.21
N ASP A 180 -4.13 -20.26 2.04
CA ASP A 180 -5.54 -20.38 1.68
C ASP A 180 -6.46 -19.93 2.81
N GLU A 181 -6.12 -20.24 4.07
CA GLU A 181 -6.87 -19.76 5.25
C GLU A 181 -6.79 -18.23 5.38
N VAL A 182 -5.61 -17.63 5.21
CA VAL A 182 -5.48 -16.17 5.21
C VAL A 182 -6.33 -15.53 4.12
N ARG A 183 -6.32 -16.09 2.91
CA ARG A 183 -7.15 -15.60 1.79
C ARG A 183 -8.64 -15.76 2.06
N ALA A 184 -9.05 -16.86 2.68
CA ALA A 184 -10.45 -17.08 3.06
C ALA A 184 -10.90 -16.05 4.10
N ILE A 185 -10.10 -15.81 5.15
CA ILE A 185 -10.37 -14.80 6.17
C ILE A 185 -10.46 -13.41 5.53
N ALA A 186 -9.51 -13.04 4.67
CA ALA A 186 -9.51 -11.78 3.97
C ALA A 186 -10.77 -11.60 3.10
N SER A 187 -11.23 -12.66 2.44
CA SER A 187 -12.47 -12.64 1.64
C SER A 187 -13.72 -12.46 2.50
N GLU A 188 -13.81 -13.17 3.63
CA GLU A 188 -14.94 -13.09 4.55
C GLU A 188 -15.03 -11.70 5.21
N MET A 189 -13.90 -11.10 5.54
CA MET A 189 -13.83 -9.73 6.09
C MET A 189 -14.08 -8.64 5.03
N GLY A 190 -14.36 -8.99 3.79
CA GLY A 190 -14.52 -8.03 2.70
C GLY A 190 -13.23 -7.37 2.23
N LEU A 191 -12.07 -7.87 2.69
CA LEU A 191 -10.75 -7.35 2.32
C LEU A 191 -10.38 -7.67 0.87
N ILE A 192 -10.92 -8.78 0.37
CA ILE A 192 -10.86 -9.16 -1.04
C ILE A 192 -12.27 -9.02 -1.58
N GLY A 193 -12.58 -7.84 -2.12
CA GLY A 193 -13.87 -7.58 -2.74
C GLY A 193 -14.10 -8.41 -4.01
N ALA A 194 -15.35 -8.45 -4.44
CA ALA A 194 -15.68 -8.97 -5.77
C ALA A 194 -14.97 -8.12 -6.84
N GLY A 195 -14.35 -8.76 -7.82
CA GLY A 195 -13.71 -8.06 -8.94
C GLY A 195 -12.19 -8.18 -8.96
N ALA A 196 -11.49 -7.06 -9.19
CA ALA A 196 -10.06 -7.06 -9.47
C ALA A 196 -9.20 -7.67 -8.36
N LEU A 197 -9.52 -7.41 -7.10
CA LEU A 197 -8.72 -7.89 -5.96
C LEU A 197 -8.77 -9.41 -5.81
N THR A 198 -9.83 -10.09 -6.27
CA THR A 198 -9.92 -11.56 -6.25
C THR A 198 -8.95 -12.21 -7.22
N GLN A 199 -8.46 -11.45 -8.20
CA GLN A 199 -7.51 -11.95 -9.22
C GLN A 199 -6.05 -11.78 -8.79
N LEU A 200 -5.77 -11.12 -7.67
CA LEU A 200 -4.41 -11.01 -7.14
C LEU A 200 -3.92 -12.36 -6.65
N ALA A 201 -2.75 -12.77 -7.13
CA ALA A 201 -2.05 -13.95 -6.63
C ALA A 201 -1.48 -13.74 -5.21
N ASP A 202 -1.29 -12.49 -4.85
CA ASP A 202 -0.74 -12.05 -3.56
C ASP A 202 -1.81 -12.07 -2.46
N THR A 203 -1.42 -11.81 -1.22
CA THR A 203 -2.30 -11.98 -0.06
C THR A 203 -2.38 -10.70 0.77
N LEU A 204 -3.61 -10.25 1.07
CA LEU A 204 -3.89 -9.18 2.03
C LEU A 204 -4.13 -9.78 3.42
N VAL A 205 -3.60 -9.13 4.44
CA VAL A 205 -3.70 -9.56 5.85
C VAL A 205 -4.08 -8.36 6.71
N ASN A 206 -5.09 -8.52 7.56
CA ASN A 206 -5.36 -7.59 8.63
C ASN A 206 -4.42 -7.88 9.81
N LEU A 207 -3.73 -6.87 10.30
CA LEU A 207 -2.75 -6.95 11.38
C LEU A 207 -3.25 -6.35 12.68
N VAL A 208 -4.46 -5.80 12.71
CA VAL A 208 -5.00 -5.14 13.91
C VAL A 208 -4.86 -6.04 15.13
N LEU A 209 -4.24 -5.52 16.18
CA LEU A 209 -3.87 -6.21 17.44
C LEU A 209 -2.73 -7.23 17.32
N ALA A 210 -2.18 -7.52 16.16
CA ALA A 210 -0.98 -8.35 16.04
C ALA A 210 0.27 -7.49 16.26
N HIS A 211 1.26 -8.02 16.97
CA HIS A 211 2.54 -7.33 17.18
C HIS A 211 3.72 -8.01 16.48
N GLU A 212 3.59 -9.27 16.10
CA GLU A 212 4.62 -10.01 15.36
C GLU A 212 3.99 -10.80 14.21
N ILE A 213 4.65 -10.80 13.06
CA ILE A 213 4.37 -11.70 11.94
C ILE A 213 5.59 -12.60 11.69
N GLU A 214 5.37 -13.92 11.64
CA GLU A 214 6.37 -14.91 11.25
C GLU A 214 5.95 -15.57 9.95
N ILE A 215 6.83 -15.55 8.94
CA ILE A 215 6.57 -16.13 7.61
C ILE A 215 7.50 -17.30 7.38
N HIS A 216 6.93 -18.39 6.87
CA HIS A 216 7.63 -19.57 6.40
C HIS A 216 7.50 -19.66 4.88
N ALA A 217 8.63 -19.61 4.17
CA ALA A 217 8.68 -19.66 2.71
C ALA A 217 9.97 -20.27 2.20
N GLU A 218 9.95 -20.82 0.98
CA GLU A 218 11.13 -21.33 0.30
C GLU A 218 11.81 -20.26 -0.56
N ASN A 219 11.02 -19.32 -1.08
CA ASN A 219 11.46 -18.25 -1.95
C ASN A 219 11.38 -16.89 -1.24
N GLN A 220 11.88 -15.87 -1.92
CA GLN A 220 11.74 -14.50 -1.43
C GLN A 220 10.27 -14.10 -1.28
N VAL A 221 9.98 -13.43 -0.16
CA VAL A 221 8.66 -12.83 0.13
C VAL A 221 8.86 -11.38 0.51
N ASN A 222 8.10 -10.51 -0.13
CA ASN A 222 8.05 -9.10 0.20
C ASN A 222 6.75 -8.79 0.94
N ILE A 223 6.85 -8.06 2.04
CA ILE A 223 5.71 -7.65 2.86
C ILE A 223 5.65 -6.14 2.84
N ILE A 224 4.60 -5.60 2.27
CA ILE A 224 4.32 -4.17 2.29
C ILE A 224 3.33 -3.95 3.43
N LEU A 225 3.76 -3.18 4.42
CA LEU A 225 3.00 -2.85 5.62
C LEU A 225 2.42 -1.45 5.46
N ARG A 226 1.17 -1.27 5.84
CA ARG A 226 0.48 0.02 5.90
C ARG A 226 0.14 0.34 7.35
N ASP A 227 0.45 1.54 7.76
CA ASP A 227 0.11 2.13 9.04
C ASP A 227 -0.76 3.37 8.82
N VAL A 228 -1.74 3.56 9.67
CA VAL A 228 -2.52 4.78 9.79
C VAL A 228 -2.13 5.44 11.10
N ASP A 229 -1.19 6.39 11.02
CA ASP A 229 -0.66 7.11 12.19
C ASP A 229 -1.76 7.99 12.80
N LYS A 230 -2.48 7.42 13.77
CA LYS A 230 -3.53 8.12 14.53
C LYS A 230 -2.83 9.11 15.46
N THR A 231 -2.60 10.32 14.98
CA THR A 231 -2.21 11.42 15.86
C THR A 231 -3.26 11.53 16.96
N GLU A 232 -2.85 11.29 18.21
CA GLU A 232 -3.70 11.55 19.37
C GLU A 232 -4.21 13.00 19.27
N ALA A 233 -5.54 13.14 19.19
CA ALA A 233 -6.24 14.41 19.07
C ALA A 233 -6.28 15.18 20.40
#